data_19b8d97070d30dfbc6c1aa4f16cb8666
#
_entry.id   19b8d97070d30dfbc6c1aa4f16cb8666
#
_cell.length_a   1.000
_cell.length_b   1.000
_cell.length_c   1.000
_cell.angle_alpha   90.00
_cell.angle_beta   90.00
_cell.angle_gamma   90.00
#
_symmetry.space_group_name_H-M   'P 1'
#
loop_
_entity.id
_entity.type
_entity.pdbx_description
1 polymer ?
#
loop_
_entity_poly.entity_id
_entity_poly.type
_entity_poly.pdbx_seq_one_letter_code
_entity_poly.pdbx_strand_id
1 'polypeptide(L)'
;MNALAPWLRQQNLSLLSQQGHAWLLQGPSGLGQYALASAMVSAWLCESPNALIQGACGECGSCHALSVHTHADLFVLMPETILLELGWPLSEKAQSEIDNKSRKPSKEIRIDAMRDAIEFSQRTNARGRGKAVLVFPAERMNHVTANALLKTLEEPPGDVKFVLAT
;
A
#
# COMPACT_ATOMS: atom_id res chain seq x y z
N MET A 1 -16.24 1.26 1.87
CA MET A 1 -15.38 0.05 1.72
C MET A 1 -16.27 -1.14 1.42
N ASN A 2 -16.04 -1.84 0.31
CA ASN A 2 -16.75 -3.09 0.04
C ASN A 2 -16.42 -4.10 1.15
N ALA A 3 -17.44 -4.80 1.66
CA ALA A 3 -17.23 -5.83 2.67
C ALA A 3 -16.25 -6.89 2.14
N LEU A 4 -15.17 -7.14 2.87
CA LEU A 4 -14.19 -8.16 2.52
C LEU A 4 -14.88 -9.53 2.48
N ALA A 5 -14.61 -10.33 1.45
CA ALA A 5 -15.18 -11.68 1.36
C ALA A 5 -14.83 -12.51 2.62
N PRO A 6 -15.72 -13.39 3.10
CA PRO A 6 -15.54 -14.10 4.38
C PRO A 6 -14.18 -14.80 4.50
N TRP A 7 -13.70 -15.46 3.44
CA TRP A 7 -12.41 -16.15 3.43
C TRP A 7 -11.23 -15.16 3.51
N LEU A 8 -11.31 -14.00 2.84
CA LEU A 8 -10.29 -12.96 2.94
C LEU A 8 -10.28 -12.31 4.32
N ARG A 9 -11.44 -12.18 4.96
CA ARG A 9 -11.53 -11.66 6.32
C ARG A 9 -10.80 -12.58 7.31
N GLN A 10 -11.01 -13.89 7.21
CA GLN A 10 -10.31 -14.85 8.04
C GLN A 10 -8.80 -14.82 7.81
N GLN A 11 -8.35 -14.76 6.55
CA GLN A 11 -6.94 -14.61 6.21
C GLN A 11 -6.35 -13.30 6.75
N ASN A 12 -7.08 -12.18 6.62
CA ASN A 12 -6.65 -10.90 7.16
C ASN A 12 -6.36 -10.98 8.66
N LEU A 13 -7.27 -11.54 9.46
CA LEU A 13 -7.09 -11.68 10.90
C LEU A 13 -5.90 -12.58 11.24
N SER A 14 -5.70 -13.66 10.51
CA SER A 14 -4.56 -14.55 10.67
C SER A 14 -3.23 -13.83 10.36
N LEU A 15 -3.18 -13.03 9.30
CA LEU A 15 -1.99 -12.24 8.93
C LEU A 15 -1.70 -11.12 9.93
N LEU A 16 -2.74 -10.45 10.44
CA LEU A 16 -2.59 -9.40 11.44
C LEU A 16 -2.04 -9.90 12.78
N SER A 17 -2.22 -11.19 13.10
CA SER A 17 -1.66 -11.81 14.30
C SER A 17 -0.16 -12.13 14.18
N GLN A 18 0.40 -12.09 12.97
CA GLN A 18 1.81 -12.37 12.72
C GLN A 18 2.66 -11.14 13.00
N GLN A 19 3.84 -11.37 13.55
CA GLN A 19 4.85 -10.32 13.72
C GLN A 19 5.74 -10.28 12.47
N GLY A 20 6.12 -9.06 12.07
CA GLY A 20 6.96 -8.83 10.92
C GLY A 20 6.82 -7.40 10.40
N HIS A 21 7.58 -7.09 9.37
CA HIS A 21 7.55 -5.78 8.71
C HIS A 21 7.30 -5.88 7.20
N ALA A 22 7.33 -7.09 6.62
CA ALA A 22 7.06 -7.29 5.20
C ALA A 22 6.25 -8.57 4.97
N TRP A 23 5.22 -8.48 4.13
CA TRP A 23 4.36 -9.59 3.73
C TRP A 23 4.27 -9.65 2.21
N LEU A 24 4.36 -10.86 1.68
CA LEU A 24 4.10 -11.15 0.27
C LEU A 24 2.82 -11.97 0.15
N LEU A 25 1.79 -11.38 -0.47
CA LEU A 25 0.52 -12.01 -0.76
C LEU A 25 0.55 -12.50 -2.22
N GLN A 26 0.81 -13.78 -2.41
CA GLN A 26 0.93 -14.40 -3.73
C GLN A 26 -0.26 -15.33 -4.00
N GLY A 27 -0.81 -15.26 -5.20
CA GLY A 27 -1.89 -16.14 -5.63
C GLY A 27 -2.32 -15.90 -7.07
N PRO A 28 -3.17 -16.77 -7.62
CA PRO A 28 -3.75 -16.55 -8.94
C PRO A 28 -4.50 -15.22 -9.02
N SER A 29 -4.40 -14.55 -10.16
CA SER A 29 -5.07 -13.28 -10.40
C SER A 29 -6.58 -13.35 -10.10
N GLY A 30 -7.12 -12.32 -9.47
CA GLY A 30 -8.55 -12.21 -9.19
C GLY A 30 -9.03 -12.82 -7.86
N LEU A 31 -8.14 -13.39 -7.04
CA LEU A 31 -8.51 -13.92 -5.72
C LEU A 31 -8.62 -12.86 -4.61
N GLY A 32 -8.42 -11.59 -4.93
CA GLY A 32 -8.59 -10.49 -3.98
C GLY A 32 -7.32 -10.10 -3.21
N GLN A 33 -6.13 -10.35 -3.76
CA GLN A 33 -4.85 -10.00 -3.13
C GLN A 33 -4.78 -8.50 -2.79
N TYR A 34 -5.23 -7.63 -3.71
CA TYR A 34 -5.31 -6.20 -3.44
C TYR A 34 -6.28 -5.86 -2.31
N ALA A 35 -7.46 -6.49 -2.28
CA ALA A 35 -8.44 -6.28 -1.23
C ALA A 35 -7.91 -6.74 0.15
N LEU A 36 -7.19 -7.86 0.18
CA LEU A 36 -6.54 -8.37 1.39
C LEU A 36 -5.42 -7.43 1.85
N ALA A 37 -4.53 -7.00 0.95
CA ALA A 37 -3.47 -6.04 1.25
C ALA A 37 -4.04 -4.71 1.78
N SER A 38 -5.09 -4.20 1.16
CA SER A 38 -5.79 -2.98 1.60
C SER A 38 -6.41 -3.13 2.98
N ALA A 39 -6.98 -4.30 3.29
CA ALA A 39 -7.55 -4.59 4.61
C ALA A 39 -6.47 -4.66 5.70
N MET A 40 -5.32 -5.27 5.40
CA MET A 40 -4.17 -5.30 6.32
C MET A 40 -3.67 -3.89 6.63
N VAL A 41 -3.44 -3.08 5.60
CA VAL A 41 -3.00 -1.68 5.74
C VAL A 41 -4.01 -0.89 6.54
N SER A 42 -5.30 -1.06 6.27
CA SER A 42 -6.36 -0.38 7.00
C SER A 42 -6.37 -0.72 8.49
N ALA A 43 -6.11 -1.99 8.84
CA ALA A 43 -6.01 -2.41 10.24
C ALA A 43 -4.75 -1.87 10.93
N TRP A 44 -3.60 -1.85 10.25
CA TRP A 44 -2.36 -1.30 10.80
C TRP A 44 -2.45 0.19 11.12
N LEU A 45 -3.11 0.96 10.27
CA LEU A 45 -3.23 2.42 10.39
C LEU A 45 -4.47 2.88 11.16
N CYS A 46 -5.39 1.96 11.46
CA CYS A 46 -6.62 2.25 12.22
C CYS A 46 -6.30 2.69 13.64
N GLU A 47 -7.03 3.69 14.14
CA GLU A 47 -6.85 4.25 15.48
C GLU A 47 -7.49 3.38 16.58
N SER A 48 -8.36 2.43 16.22
CA SER A 48 -8.97 1.51 17.18
C SER A 48 -7.92 0.60 17.84
N PRO A 49 -7.95 0.43 19.17
CA PRO A 49 -7.02 -0.46 19.88
C PRO A 49 -7.20 -1.93 19.48
N ASN A 50 -8.36 -2.32 19.01
CA ASN A 50 -8.68 -3.69 18.62
C ASN A 50 -8.49 -3.96 17.12
N ALA A 51 -7.94 -3.02 16.35
CA ALA A 51 -7.84 -3.12 14.89
C ALA A 51 -7.02 -4.34 14.43
N LEU A 52 -5.98 -4.73 15.17
CA LEU A 52 -5.16 -5.89 14.84
C LEU A 52 -5.85 -7.24 15.14
N ILE A 53 -6.93 -7.23 15.92
CA ILE A 53 -7.68 -8.43 16.32
C ILE A 53 -8.98 -8.55 15.52
N GLN A 54 -9.61 -7.42 15.21
CA GLN A 54 -10.95 -7.39 14.60
C GLN A 54 -10.97 -6.82 13.18
N GLY A 55 -9.84 -6.26 12.73
CA GLY A 55 -9.74 -5.47 11.50
C GLY A 55 -10.00 -3.99 11.74
N ALA A 56 -9.89 -3.19 10.68
CA ALA A 56 -10.13 -1.75 10.76
C ALA A 56 -11.57 -1.43 11.18
N CYS A 57 -11.75 -0.44 12.04
CA CYS A 57 -13.08 -0.07 12.56
C CYS A 57 -14.00 0.59 11.51
N GLY A 58 -13.44 1.21 10.48
CA GLY A 58 -14.19 1.89 9.42
C GLY A 58 -14.70 3.30 9.76
N GLU A 59 -14.59 3.75 11.01
CA GLU A 59 -15.23 4.97 11.52
C GLU A 59 -14.25 6.06 11.99
N CYS A 60 -13.02 5.69 12.37
CA CYS A 60 -12.04 6.66 12.87
C CYS A 60 -11.47 7.56 11.74
N GLY A 61 -10.78 8.63 12.13
CA GLY A 61 -10.20 9.58 11.19
C GLY A 61 -9.22 8.96 10.21
N SER A 62 -8.42 7.97 10.64
CA SER A 62 -7.54 7.20 9.75
C SER A 62 -8.35 6.37 8.74
N CYS A 63 -9.39 5.66 9.17
CA CYS A 63 -10.23 4.89 8.26
C CYS A 63 -10.92 5.79 7.22
N HIS A 64 -11.36 6.97 7.62
CA HIS A 64 -11.92 7.95 6.69
C HIS A 64 -10.86 8.41 5.68
N ALA A 65 -9.66 8.81 6.14
CA ALA A 65 -8.57 9.23 5.25
C ALA A 65 -8.15 8.12 4.27
N LEU A 66 -8.16 6.86 4.70
CA LEU A 66 -7.91 5.70 3.84
C LEU A 66 -9.01 5.53 2.78
N SER A 67 -10.27 5.73 3.14
CA SER A 67 -11.41 5.57 2.21
C SER A 67 -11.42 6.63 1.10
N VAL A 68 -10.84 7.79 1.34
CA VAL A 68 -10.70 8.89 0.36
C VAL A 68 -9.26 9.01 -0.20
N HIS A 69 -8.40 8.02 0.05
CA HIS A 69 -7.04 7.92 -0.48
C HIS A 69 -6.11 9.09 -0.11
N THR A 70 -6.27 9.66 1.10
CA THR A 70 -5.50 10.84 1.57
C THR A 70 -4.74 10.59 2.87
N HIS A 71 -4.57 9.31 3.29
CA HIS A 71 -3.90 9.01 4.56
C HIS A 71 -2.40 9.33 4.50
N ALA A 72 -1.93 10.18 5.41
CA ALA A 72 -0.55 10.68 5.42
C ALA A 72 0.52 9.59 5.65
N ASP A 73 0.17 8.50 6.36
CA ASP A 73 1.09 7.42 6.70
C ASP A 73 0.92 6.18 5.78
N LEU A 74 0.21 6.32 4.66
CA LEU A 74 0.12 5.30 3.62
C LEU A 74 0.79 5.77 2.33
N PHE A 75 1.65 4.93 1.77
CA PHE A 75 2.16 5.07 0.42
C PHE A 75 1.72 3.88 -0.43
N VAL A 76 1.16 4.17 -1.59
CA VAL A 76 0.71 3.15 -2.54
C VAL A 76 1.62 3.16 -3.75
N LEU A 77 2.26 2.04 -4.03
CA LEU A 77 3.20 1.86 -5.11
C LEU A 77 2.59 0.93 -6.17
N MET A 78 2.08 1.55 -7.23
CA MET A 78 1.38 0.89 -8.34
C MET A 78 1.79 1.51 -9.68
N PRO A 79 1.60 0.78 -10.80
CA PRO A 79 1.59 1.40 -12.11
C PRO A 79 0.57 2.54 -12.19
N GLU A 80 0.90 3.62 -12.89
CA GLU A 80 0.00 4.78 -13.03
C GLU A 80 -1.35 4.41 -13.63
N THR A 81 -1.38 3.45 -14.56
CA THR A 81 -2.63 2.92 -15.14
C THR A 81 -3.54 2.29 -14.08
N ILE A 82 -2.99 1.57 -13.11
CA ILE A 82 -3.73 0.95 -12.01
C ILE A 82 -4.16 1.99 -10.98
N LEU A 83 -3.29 2.96 -10.66
CA LEU A 83 -3.66 4.07 -9.77
C LEU A 83 -4.90 4.79 -10.30
N LEU A 84 -4.93 5.14 -11.59
CA LEU A 84 -6.07 5.79 -12.22
C LEU A 84 -7.33 4.92 -12.21
N GLU A 85 -7.20 3.62 -12.51
CA GLU A 85 -8.30 2.66 -12.51
C GLU A 85 -8.94 2.52 -11.11
N LEU A 86 -8.11 2.51 -10.07
CA LEU A 86 -8.56 2.36 -8.68
C LEU A 86 -8.89 3.69 -7.99
N GLY A 87 -8.78 4.81 -8.69
CA GLY A 87 -9.08 6.15 -8.17
C GLY A 87 -8.05 6.69 -7.18
N TRP A 88 -6.81 6.20 -7.22
CA TRP A 88 -5.70 6.75 -6.45
C TRP A 88 -5.13 8.00 -7.12
N PRO A 89 -4.73 9.02 -6.35
CA PRO A 89 -4.10 10.21 -6.92
C PRO A 89 -2.72 9.87 -7.49
N LEU A 90 -2.38 10.49 -8.61
CA LEU A 90 -1.01 10.50 -9.13
C LEU A 90 -0.16 11.55 -8.40
N SER A 91 1.17 11.44 -8.49
CA SER A 91 2.05 12.53 -8.07
C SER A 91 1.80 13.77 -8.96
N GLU A 92 2.00 14.96 -8.42
CA GLU A 92 1.80 16.22 -9.16
C GLU A 92 2.58 16.26 -10.47
N LYS A 93 3.82 15.75 -10.45
CA LYS A 93 4.65 15.64 -11.65
C LYS A 93 4.05 14.71 -12.70
N ALA A 94 3.63 13.51 -12.28
CA ALA A 94 3.04 12.53 -13.18
C ALA A 94 1.71 13.05 -13.77
N GLN A 95 0.87 13.67 -12.94
CA GLN A 95 -0.38 14.27 -13.38
C GLN A 95 -0.13 15.35 -14.43
N SER A 96 0.80 16.28 -14.16
CA SER A 96 1.16 17.34 -15.11
C SER A 96 1.69 16.81 -16.44
N GLU A 97 2.56 15.81 -16.42
CA GLU A 97 3.13 15.20 -17.64
C GLU A 97 2.07 14.49 -18.48
N ILE A 98 1.08 13.86 -17.84
CA ILE A 98 -0.02 13.18 -18.52
C ILE A 98 -1.02 14.20 -19.08
N ASP A 99 -1.39 15.20 -18.30
CA ASP A 99 -2.34 16.26 -18.71
C ASP A 99 -1.81 17.06 -19.90
N ASN A 100 -0.52 17.34 -19.90
CA ASN A 100 0.19 18.02 -21.01
C ASN A 100 0.47 17.08 -22.19
N LYS A 101 0.03 15.82 -22.14
CA LYS A 101 0.23 14.79 -23.17
C LYS A 101 1.71 14.56 -23.54
N SER A 102 2.64 14.90 -22.64
CA SER A 102 4.08 14.67 -22.84
C SER A 102 4.43 13.18 -22.76
N ARG A 103 3.62 12.39 -22.06
CA ARG A 103 3.71 10.93 -22.02
C ARG A 103 2.35 10.29 -21.67
N LYS A 104 2.27 8.96 -21.85
CA LYS A 104 1.13 8.15 -21.39
C LYS A 104 1.37 7.62 -19.98
N PRO A 105 0.30 7.26 -19.23
CA PRO A 105 0.43 6.57 -17.95
C PRO A 105 1.25 5.29 -18.07
N SER A 106 2.17 5.08 -17.13
CA SER A 106 3.02 3.89 -17.11
C SER A 106 2.24 2.63 -16.71
N LYS A 107 2.55 1.52 -17.38
CA LYS A 107 2.06 0.16 -17.04
C LYS A 107 2.99 -0.58 -16.06
N GLU A 108 4.10 0.02 -15.70
CA GLU A 108 5.07 -0.52 -14.75
C GLU A 108 5.22 0.43 -13.57
N ILE A 109 5.67 -0.12 -12.43
CA ILE A 109 6.05 0.67 -11.27
C ILE A 109 7.38 1.35 -11.57
N ARG A 110 7.36 2.67 -11.66
CA ARG A 110 8.53 3.48 -12.03
C ARG A 110 9.52 3.58 -10.88
N ILE A 111 10.80 3.66 -11.22
CA ILE A 111 11.88 3.83 -10.24
C ILE A 111 11.73 5.14 -9.43
N ASP A 112 11.21 6.20 -10.05
CA ASP A 112 10.97 7.47 -9.34
C ASP A 112 9.93 7.27 -8.23
N ALA A 113 8.81 6.60 -8.52
CA ALA A 113 7.80 6.26 -7.50
C ALA A 113 8.37 5.39 -6.38
N MET A 114 9.29 4.46 -6.71
CA MET A 114 9.98 3.66 -5.70
C MET A 114 10.88 4.51 -4.81
N ARG A 115 11.61 5.47 -5.37
CA ARG A 115 12.44 6.42 -4.59
C ARG A 115 11.57 7.25 -3.64
N ASP A 116 10.44 7.73 -4.12
CA ASP A 116 9.47 8.45 -3.29
C ASP A 116 8.93 7.58 -2.14
N ALA A 117 8.67 6.29 -2.39
CA ALA A 117 8.25 5.32 -1.37
C ALA A 117 9.34 5.09 -0.32
N ILE A 118 10.60 4.98 -0.74
CA ILE A 118 11.75 4.82 0.16
C ILE A 118 11.91 6.08 1.02
N GLU A 119 11.88 7.26 0.41
CA GLU A 119 11.95 8.53 1.14
C GLU A 119 10.78 8.68 2.13
N PHE A 120 9.56 8.34 1.70
CA PHE A 120 8.38 8.30 2.57
C PHE A 120 8.61 7.38 3.78
N SER A 121 9.21 6.22 3.59
CA SER A 121 9.46 5.25 4.67
C SER A 121 10.43 5.78 5.74
N GLN A 122 11.34 6.69 5.37
CA GLN A 122 12.33 7.30 6.27
C GLN A 122 11.77 8.48 7.10
N ARG A 123 10.62 9.03 6.72
CA ARG A 123 9.99 10.12 7.46
C ARG A 123 9.26 9.61 8.69
N THR A 124 9.09 10.45 9.71
CA THR A 124 8.27 10.14 10.89
C THR A 124 6.81 9.95 10.49
N ASN A 125 6.07 9.10 11.22
CA ASN A 125 4.64 8.93 11.00
C ASN A 125 3.86 10.12 11.59
N ALA A 126 2.71 10.43 11.00
CA ALA A 126 1.89 11.58 11.38
C ALA A 126 0.86 11.24 12.48
N ARG A 127 0.43 9.97 12.58
CA ARG A 127 -0.67 9.56 13.46
C ARG A 127 -0.27 8.57 14.56
N GLY A 128 1.02 8.29 14.73
CA GLY A 128 1.53 7.44 15.82
C GLY A 128 1.21 5.94 15.69
N ARG A 129 0.74 5.48 14.51
CA ARG A 129 0.43 4.07 14.22
C ARG A 129 1.45 3.40 13.31
N GLY A 130 2.61 4.05 13.10
CA GLY A 130 3.59 3.62 12.11
C GLY A 130 3.20 4.03 10.70
N LYS A 131 3.87 3.46 9.71
CA LYS A 131 3.63 3.69 8.29
C LYS A 131 3.36 2.39 7.56
N ALA A 132 2.68 2.49 6.43
CA ALA A 132 2.45 1.36 5.55
C ALA A 132 2.81 1.70 4.10
N VAL A 133 3.42 0.73 3.40
CA VAL A 133 3.66 0.77 1.97
C VAL A 133 2.95 -0.41 1.34
N LEU A 134 2.03 -0.14 0.42
CA LEU A 134 1.30 -1.15 -0.33
C LEU A 134 1.82 -1.19 -1.76
N VAL A 135 2.32 -2.34 -2.19
CA VAL A 135 2.85 -2.57 -3.55
C VAL A 135 1.92 -3.52 -4.31
N PHE A 136 1.35 -3.07 -5.43
CA PHE A 136 0.43 -3.88 -6.24
C PHE A 136 0.36 -3.42 -7.69
N PRO A 137 0.34 -4.31 -8.67
CA PRO A 137 0.82 -5.70 -8.57
C PRO A 137 2.35 -5.73 -8.51
N ALA A 138 2.92 -6.50 -7.60
CA ALA A 138 4.36 -6.49 -7.35
C ALA A 138 5.20 -6.96 -8.56
N GLU A 139 4.64 -7.83 -9.41
CA GLU A 139 5.27 -8.31 -10.65
C GLU A 139 5.44 -7.20 -11.71
N ARG A 140 4.84 -6.02 -11.51
CA ARG A 140 5.04 -4.87 -12.39
C ARG A 140 6.26 -4.03 -12.05
N MET A 141 7.06 -4.45 -11.10
CA MET A 141 8.39 -3.89 -10.86
C MET A 141 9.41 -4.46 -11.85
N ASN A 142 10.23 -3.60 -12.45
CA ASN A 142 11.43 -4.06 -13.15
C ASN A 142 12.56 -4.39 -12.15
N HIS A 143 13.64 -4.99 -12.62
CA HIS A 143 14.77 -5.40 -11.76
C HIS A 143 15.39 -4.25 -10.95
N VAL A 144 15.48 -3.06 -11.53
CA VAL A 144 16.06 -1.89 -10.84
C VAL A 144 15.17 -1.46 -9.69
N THR A 145 13.86 -1.39 -9.93
CA THR A 145 12.85 -1.04 -8.92
C THR A 145 12.78 -2.09 -7.81
N ALA A 146 12.77 -3.38 -8.17
CA ALA A 146 12.76 -4.47 -7.22
C ALA A 146 14.02 -4.50 -6.33
N ASN A 147 15.20 -4.30 -6.90
CA ASN A 147 16.46 -4.25 -6.14
C ASN A 147 16.52 -3.07 -5.17
N ALA A 148 15.95 -1.91 -5.54
CA ALA A 148 15.86 -0.76 -4.65
C ALA A 148 14.95 -1.07 -3.45
N LEU A 149 13.84 -1.79 -3.66
CA LEU A 149 12.93 -2.19 -2.59
C LEU A 149 13.56 -3.24 -1.66
N LEU A 150 14.27 -4.24 -2.21
CA LEU A 150 14.89 -5.31 -1.43
C LEU A 150 15.80 -4.77 -0.32
N LYS A 151 16.64 -3.78 -0.61
CA LYS A 151 17.48 -3.14 0.39
C LYS A 151 16.70 -2.54 1.56
N THR A 152 15.56 -1.92 1.25
CA THR A 152 14.67 -1.33 2.27
C THR A 152 13.93 -2.41 3.07
N LEU A 153 13.62 -3.55 2.45
CA LEU A 153 12.98 -4.69 3.14
C LEU A 153 13.96 -5.43 4.06
N GLU A 154 15.24 -5.47 3.72
CA GLU A 154 16.28 -6.07 4.58
C GLU A 154 16.51 -5.23 5.85
N GLU A 155 16.53 -3.91 5.71
CA GLU A 155 16.75 -2.97 6.81
C GLU A 155 15.65 -1.88 6.79
N PRO A 156 14.43 -2.19 7.23
CA PRO A 156 13.33 -1.23 7.18
C PRO A 156 13.57 -0.05 8.13
N PRO A 157 13.39 1.18 7.69
CA PRO A 157 13.55 2.34 8.54
C PRO A 157 12.36 2.50 9.49
N GLY A 158 12.63 2.49 10.80
CA GLY A 158 11.62 2.77 11.81
C GLY A 158 10.44 1.78 11.84
N ASP A 159 9.24 2.30 12.13
CA ASP A 159 8.00 1.49 12.21
C ASP A 159 7.24 1.54 10.88
N VAL A 160 7.81 0.91 9.87
CA VAL A 160 7.20 0.80 8.53
C VAL A 160 6.86 -0.66 8.23
N LYS A 161 5.64 -0.90 7.75
CA LYS A 161 5.17 -2.20 7.29
C LYS A 161 4.96 -2.18 5.78
N PHE A 162 5.43 -3.23 5.13
CA PHE A 162 5.29 -3.43 3.70
C PHE A 162 4.34 -4.58 3.42
N VAL A 163 3.42 -4.40 2.48
CA VAL A 163 2.63 -5.49 1.92
C VAL A 163 2.75 -5.46 0.40
N LEU A 164 3.23 -6.55 -0.16
CA LEU A 164 3.35 -6.77 -1.58
C LEU A 164 2.29 -7.77 -2.01
N ALA A 165 1.51 -7.43 -3.03
CA ALA A 165 0.49 -8.32 -3.57
C ALA A 165 0.73 -8.58 -5.06
N THR A 166 0.62 -9.84 -5.49
CA THR A 166 0.93 -10.30 -6.84
C THR A 166 -0.06 -11.37 -7.31
#